data_884311b65aa04f066653810f757858cd
#
_entry.id   884311b65aa04f066653810f757858cd
#
_cell.length_a   1.000
_cell.length_b   1.000
_cell.length_c   1.000
_cell.angle_alpha   90.00
_cell.angle_beta   90.00
_cell.angle_gamma   90.00
#
_symmetry.space_group_name_H-M   'P 1'
#
loop_
_entity.id
_entity.type
_entity.pdbx_description
1 polymer ?
#
loop_
_entity_poly.entity_id
_entity_poly.type
_entity_poly.pdbx_seq_one_letter_code
_entity_poly.pdbx_strand_id
1 'polypeptide(L)'
;MKLFIRHVPLELTDGGEVFYRYARIFQRNELAFRRALSDVSGSESGVLRIGVAPARGEVLLPPLLEAFHCRYPRVRIVLCEMANAMIWKALEREEIDLALARWEEELPGVSLYPYQEEEIVLLLSADLYQRLPGTEEERSRVLSAPQKELPVFLETCDFLLNSEGDIAGRLARKLFREASFAPRVAAESEHMATMLRLCLRGLGAYFCPKNLAEAMLAPSDMQKLHQIAFTEGKYMISFACHESSHRWSMIENFLKIAGK
;
A
#
# COMPACT_ATOMS: atom_id res chain seq x y z
N MET A 1 22.33 21.18 -29.44
CA MET A 1 21.23 21.55 -28.57
C MET A 1 21.57 21.13 -27.13
N LYS A 2 21.39 22.01 -26.14
CA LYS A 2 21.62 21.65 -24.72
C LYS A 2 20.36 20.99 -24.22
N LEU A 3 20.50 19.90 -23.44
CA LEU A 3 19.37 19.15 -22.86
C LEU A 3 19.07 19.56 -21.41
N PHE A 4 20.05 20.17 -20.72
CA PHE A 4 19.95 20.56 -19.31
C PHE A 4 20.32 22.03 -19.12
N ILE A 5 19.62 22.67 -18.19
CA ILE A 5 19.96 23.95 -17.60
C ILE A 5 20.89 23.65 -16.41
N ARG A 6 22.11 24.20 -16.43
CA ARG A 6 23.11 23.92 -15.38
C ARG A 6 22.94 24.86 -14.19
N HIS A 7 21.98 24.53 -13.32
CA HIS A 7 21.85 25.09 -11.98
C HIS A 7 21.43 24.02 -10.98
N VAL A 8 21.28 24.35 -9.72
CA VAL A 8 20.82 23.44 -8.68
C VAL A 8 19.42 23.90 -8.22
N PRO A 9 18.40 23.05 -8.35
CA PRO A 9 18.41 21.69 -8.92
C PRO A 9 18.60 21.69 -10.44
N LEU A 10 19.06 20.56 -11.00
CA LEU A 10 19.22 20.38 -12.44
C LEU A 10 17.85 20.32 -13.12
N GLU A 11 17.62 21.15 -14.13
CA GLU A 11 16.37 21.19 -14.89
C GLU A 11 16.60 20.87 -16.37
N LEU A 12 15.55 20.34 -17.01
CA LEU A 12 15.56 20.09 -18.45
C LEU A 12 15.28 21.40 -19.21
N THR A 13 15.88 21.56 -20.39
CA THR A 13 15.44 22.54 -21.37
C THR A 13 14.21 22.00 -22.11
N ASP A 14 13.51 22.83 -22.91
CA ASP A 14 12.44 22.36 -23.79
C ASP A 14 12.88 21.20 -24.69
N GLY A 15 14.12 21.30 -25.23
CA GLY A 15 14.73 20.22 -26.00
C GLY A 15 15.06 19.00 -25.13
N GLY A 16 15.41 19.19 -23.87
CA GLY A 16 15.62 18.15 -22.88
C GLY A 16 14.33 17.41 -22.57
N GLU A 17 13.22 18.11 -22.41
CA GLU A 17 11.89 17.53 -22.19
C GLU A 17 11.46 16.63 -23.36
N VAL A 18 11.61 17.14 -24.59
CA VAL A 18 11.33 16.36 -25.81
C VAL A 18 12.21 15.11 -25.86
N PHE A 19 13.52 15.28 -25.65
CA PHE A 19 14.45 14.15 -25.66
C PHE A 19 14.10 13.11 -24.59
N TYR A 20 13.83 13.54 -23.35
CA TYR A 20 13.50 12.66 -22.24
C TYR A 20 12.24 11.84 -22.54
N ARG A 21 11.18 12.48 -23.05
CA ARG A 21 9.94 11.81 -23.45
C ARG A 21 10.18 10.71 -24.49
N TYR A 22 10.93 10.99 -25.55
CA TYR A 22 11.24 10.00 -26.59
C TYR A 22 12.20 8.92 -26.10
N ALA A 23 13.20 9.27 -25.27
CA ALA A 23 14.09 8.29 -24.66
C ALA A 23 13.32 7.27 -23.81
N ARG A 24 12.32 7.73 -23.06
CA ARG A 24 11.41 6.85 -22.31
C ARG A 24 10.62 5.92 -23.24
N ILE A 25 10.09 6.42 -24.35
CA ILE A 25 9.38 5.61 -25.35
C ILE A 25 10.31 4.53 -25.93
N PHE A 26 11.54 4.87 -26.28
CA PHE A 26 12.51 3.89 -26.79
C PHE A 26 12.84 2.82 -25.75
N GLN A 27 13.09 3.20 -24.51
CA GLN A 27 13.34 2.23 -23.42
C GLN A 27 12.17 1.26 -23.23
N ARG A 28 10.93 1.76 -23.28
CA ARG A 28 9.73 0.92 -23.17
C ARG A 28 9.62 -0.06 -24.35
N ASN A 29 9.79 0.43 -25.56
CA ASN A 29 9.72 -0.41 -26.76
C ASN A 29 10.82 -1.48 -26.76
N GLU A 30 12.03 -1.15 -26.33
CA GLU A 30 13.11 -2.13 -26.17
C GLU A 30 12.74 -3.21 -25.15
N LEU A 31 12.20 -2.83 -24.00
CA LEU A 31 11.78 -3.78 -22.98
C LEU A 31 10.65 -4.68 -23.47
N ALA A 32 9.63 -4.12 -24.13
CA ALA A 32 8.54 -4.87 -24.72
C ALA A 32 9.02 -5.88 -25.80
N PHE A 33 9.93 -5.43 -26.65
CA PHE A 33 10.56 -6.30 -27.65
C PHE A 33 11.34 -7.46 -27.02
N ARG A 34 12.18 -7.20 -26.01
CA ARG A 34 12.92 -8.25 -25.29
C ARG A 34 11.99 -9.27 -24.64
N ARG A 35 10.86 -8.82 -24.07
CA ARG A 35 9.83 -9.67 -23.46
C ARG A 35 9.14 -10.55 -24.51
N ALA A 36 8.74 -9.96 -25.64
CA ALA A 36 8.12 -10.69 -26.73
C ALA A 36 9.07 -11.76 -27.29
N LEU A 37 10.36 -11.45 -27.45
CA LEU A 37 11.36 -12.44 -27.85
C LEU A 37 11.54 -13.55 -26.82
N SER A 38 11.53 -13.21 -25.52
CA SER A 38 11.61 -14.18 -24.42
C SER A 38 10.43 -15.16 -24.49
N ASP A 39 9.22 -14.64 -24.69
CA ASP A 39 8.00 -15.47 -24.80
C ASP A 39 8.06 -16.39 -26.01
N VAL A 40 8.45 -15.90 -27.20
CA VAL A 40 8.58 -16.71 -28.42
C VAL A 40 9.64 -17.79 -28.29
N SER A 41 10.77 -17.47 -27.63
CA SER A 41 11.88 -18.41 -27.44
C SER A 41 11.64 -19.41 -26.29
N GLY A 42 10.55 -19.28 -25.53
CA GLY A 42 10.32 -20.06 -24.31
C GLY A 42 11.35 -19.75 -23.21
N SER A 43 12.03 -18.61 -23.31
CA SER A 43 13.03 -18.20 -22.32
C SER A 43 12.32 -17.58 -21.10
N GLU A 44 12.13 -18.37 -20.05
CA GLU A 44 11.56 -17.92 -18.79
C GLU A 44 12.55 -17.06 -18.01
N SER A 45 12.93 -15.91 -18.56
CA SER A 45 13.95 -15.00 -17.99
C SER A 45 13.58 -13.55 -18.18
N GLY A 46 14.07 -12.68 -17.30
CA GLY A 46 13.82 -11.24 -17.37
C GLY A 46 13.77 -10.57 -16.00
N VAL A 47 13.12 -9.41 -15.94
CA VAL A 47 12.96 -8.64 -14.70
C VAL A 47 11.49 -8.31 -14.51
N LEU A 48 10.88 -8.79 -13.43
CA LEU A 48 9.52 -8.47 -13.00
C LEU A 48 9.59 -7.41 -11.89
N ARG A 49 9.06 -6.21 -12.16
CA ARG A 49 8.99 -5.10 -11.22
C ARG A 49 7.60 -5.04 -10.62
N ILE A 50 7.51 -5.15 -9.30
CA ILE A 50 6.22 -5.14 -8.58
C ILE A 50 6.17 -3.90 -7.70
N GLY A 51 5.21 -3.01 -7.96
CA GLY A 51 4.93 -1.84 -7.13
C GLY A 51 4.00 -2.20 -5.98
N VAL A 52 4.36 -1.81 -4.77
CA VAL A 52 3.61 -2.14 -3.55
C VAL A 52 3.91 -1.15 -2.42
N ALA A 53 2.95 -0.94 -1.52
CA ALA A 53 3.22 -0.23 -0.27
C ALA A 53 4.07 -1.10 0.68
N PRO A 54 5.05 -0.53 1.42
CA PRO A 54 6.03 -1.30 2.20
C PRO A 54 5.41 -2.36 3.11
N ALA A 55 4.42 -2.00 3.93
CA ALA A 55 3.76 -2.94 4.84
C ALA A 55 3.10 -4.13 4.13
N ARG A 56 2.50 -3.90 2.94
CA ARG A 56 1.94 -4.98 2.11
C ARG A 56 3.04 -5.82 1.48
N GLY A 57 4.11 -5.19 1.02
CA GLY A 57 5.29 -5.87 0.49
C GLY A 57 5.87 -6.86 1.50
N GLU A 58 6.03 -6.41 2.75
CA GLU A 58 6.55 -7.22 3.85
C GLU A 58 5.65 -8.43 4.19
N VAL A 59 4.33 -8.24 4.20
CA VAL A 59 3.38 -9.26 4.68
C VAL A 59 2.85 -10.16 3.58
N LEU A 60 2.43 -9.61 2.45
CA LEU A 60 1.66 -10.35 1.45
C LEU A 60 2.50 -10.96 0.33
N LEU A 61 3.64 -10.35 0.00
CA LEU A 61 4.41 -10.81 -1.15
C LEU A 61 5.35 -11.98 -0.89
N PRO A 62 5.97 -12.20 0.28
CA PRO A 62 6.97 -13.24 0.46
C PRO A 62 6.53 -14.64 0.00
N PRO A 63 5.36 -15.16 0.38
CA PRO A 63 4.93 -16.49 -0.08
C PRO A 63 4.69 -16.56 -1.59
N LEU A 64 4.21 -15.48 -2.21
CA LEU A 64 4.00 -15.41 -3.66
C LEU A 64 5.34 -15.36 -4.41
N LEU A 65 6.29 -14.59 -3.89
CA LEU A 65 7.63 -14.44 -4.48
C LEU A 65 8.42 -15.74 -4.39
N GLU A 66 8.34 -16.44 -3.25
CA GLU A 66 8.95 -17.75 -3.07
C GLU A 66 8.40 -18.75 -4.10
N ALA A 67 7.08 -18.90 -4.18
CA ALA A 67 6.43 -19.81 -5.11
C ALA A 67 6.76 -19.48 -6.57
N PHE A 68 6.80 -18.19 -6.91
CA PHE A 68 7.16 -17.73 -8.24
C PHE A 68 8.63 -18.00 -8.56
N HIS A 69 9.54 -17.68 -7.66
CA HIS A 69 10.98 -17.88 -7.86
C HIS A 69 11.36 -19.37 -7.96
N CYS A 70 10.73 -20.24 -7.17
CA CYS A 70 10.93 -21.69 -7.29
C CYS A 70 10.60 -22.21 -8.69
N ARG A 71 9.57 -21.65 -9.35
CA ARG A 71 9.15 -22.07 -10.69
C ARG A 71 9.90 -21.36 -11.81
N TYR A 72 10.26 -20.08 -11.60
CA TYR A 72 10.91 -19.21 -12.60
C TYR A 72 12.21 -18.61 -12.07
N PRO A 73 13.24 -19.41 -11.76
CA PRO A 73 14.45 -18.95 -11.09
C PRO A 73 15.32 -17.98 -11.90
N ARG A 74 15.09 -17.91 -13.22
CA ARG A 74 15.80 -16.97 -14.12
C ARG A 74 15.11 -15.60 -14.23
N VAL A 75 13.93 -15.43 -13.62
CA VAL A 75 13.27 -14.15 -13.53
C VAL A 75 13.72 -13.42 -12.27
N ARG A 76 14.38 -12.28 -12.43
CA ARG A 76 14.72 -11.41 -11.32
C ARG A 76 13.51 -10.60 -10.90
N ILE A 77 13.15 -10.64 -9.64
CA ILE A 77 12.08 -9.84 -9.06
C ILE A 77 12.69 -8.56 -8.48
N VAL A 78 12.01 -7.43 -8.71
CA VAL A 78 12.36 -6.13 -8.14
C VAL A 78 11.11 -5.59 -7.45
N LEU A 79 11.16 -5.42 -6.13
CA LEU A 79 10.11 -4.74 -5.39
C LEU A 79 10.37 -3.23 -5.45
N CYS A 80 9.37 -2.50 -5.92
CA CYS A 80 9.36 -1.05 -6.00
C CYS A 80 8.43 -0.54 -4.90
N GLU A 81 9.00 -0.35 -3.71
CA GLU A 81 8.23 0.08 -2.54
C GLU A 81 7.99 1.58 -2.58
N MET A 82 6.73 1.98 -2.48
CA MET A 82 6.32 3.39 -2.53
C MET A 82 4.94 3.58 -1.88
N ALA A 83 4.61 4.84 -1.55
CA ALA A 83 3.28 5.18 -1.04
C ALA A 83 2.18 4.81 -2.05
N ASN A 84 1.02 4.35 -1.55
CA ASN A 84 -0.08 3.88 -2.40
C ASN A 84 -0.48 4.90 -3.49
N ALA A 85 -0.47 6.20 -3.16
CA ALA A 85 -0.78 7.28 -4.10
C ALA A 85 0.24 7.43 -5.26
N MET A 86 1.42 6.82 -5.16
CA MET A 86 2.46 6.86 -6.20
C MET A 86 2.44 5.62 -7.10
N ILE A 87 1.84 4.52 -6.64
CA ILE A 87 1.86 3.23 -7.35
C ILE A 87 1.17 3.35 -8.72
N TRP A 88 0.02 4.04 -8.79
CA TRP A 88 -0.68 4.22 -10.05
C TRP A 88 0.13 5.02 -11.06
N LYS A 89 0.85 6.08 -10.62
CA LYS A 89 1.74 6.88 -11.48
C LYS A 89 2.90 6.06 -12.01
N ALA A 90 3.47 5.20 -11.16
CA ALA A 90 4.56 4.30 -11.56
C ALA A 90 4.06 3.25 -12.57
N LEU A 91 2.84 2.74 -12.40
CA LEU A 91 2.21 1.83 -13.37
C LEU A 91 1.93 2.55 -14.69
N GLU A 92 1.28 3.70 -14.66
CA GLU A 92 0.99 4.53 -15.85
C GLU A 92 2.27 4.87 -16.64
N ARG A 93 3.36 5.13 -15.94
CA ARG A 93 4.67 5.41 -16.56
C ARG A 93 5.44 4.15 -16.96
N GLU A 94 4.87 2.98 -16.76
CA GLU A 94 5.52 1.68 -17.01
C GLU A 94 6.87 1.52 -16.28
N GLU A 95 7.01 2.16 -15.11
CA GLU A 95 8.18 2.00 -14.22
C GLU A 95 8.10 0.69 -13.43
N ILE A 96 6.89 0.16 -13.28
CA ILE A 96 6.56 -1.16 -12.72
C ILE A 96 5.71 -1.95 -13.71
N ASP A 97 5.74 -3.26 -13.59
CA ASP A 97 5.06 -4.20 -14.49
C ASP A 97 3.73 -4.70 -13.90
N LEU A 98 3.71 -4.82 -12.60
CA LEU A 98 2.58 -5.27 -11.79
C LEU A 98 2.50 -4.40 -10.54
N ALA A 99 1.32 -4.07 -10.10
CA ALA A 99 1.08 -3.31 -8.88
C ALA A 99 0.16 -4.08 -7.94
N LEU A 100 0.38 -4.00 -6.62
CA LEU A 100 -0.57 -4.46 -5.60
C LEU A 100 -0.99 -3.27 -4.75
N ALA A 101 -2.22 -2.79 -4.94
CA ALA A 101 -2.70 -1.55 -4.32
C ALA A 101 -4.23 -1.54 -4.16
N ARG A 102 -4.75 -0.54 -3.44
CA ARG A 102 -6.15 -0.14 -3.53
C ARG A 102 -6.33 0.76 -4.75
N TRP A 103 -7.35 0.46 -5.53
CA TRP A 103 -7.73 1.23 -6.71
C TRP A 103 -9.10 1.87 -6.44
N GLU A 104 -9.18 3.19 -6.57
CA GLU A 104 -10.41 3.96 -6.30
C GLU A 104 -11.21 4.17 -7.57
N GLU A 105 -10.56 4.12 -8.73
CA GLU A 105 -11.15 4.32 -10.05
C GLU A 105 -10.61 3.26 -11.03
N GLU A 106 -11.40 2.95 -12.05
CA GLU A 106 -10.94 2.18 -13.19
C GLU A 106 -9.98 3.04 -14.02
N LEU A 107 -8.81 2.49 -14.31
CA LEU A 107 -7.81 3.16 -15.13
C LEU A 107 -7.90 2.65 -16.57
N PRO A 108 -8.05 3.52 -17.57
CA PRO A 108 -8.06 3.11 -18.97
C PRO A 108 -6.80 2.33 -19.34
N GLY A 109 -6.97 1.18 -19.97
CA GLY A 109 -5.85 0.33 -20.40
C GLY A 109 -5.13 -0.42 -19.27
N VAL A 110 -5.76 -0.55 -18.10
CA VAL A 110 -5.25 -1.31 -16.95
C VAL A 110 -6.25 -2.39 -16.56
N SER A 111 -5.78 -3.64 -16.51
CA SER A 111 -6.56 -4.76 -15.99
C SER A 111 -6.39 -4.88 -14.48
N LEU A 112 -7.49 -4.98 -13.75
CA LEU A 112 -7.53 -5.18 -12.29
C LEU A 112 -7.90 -6.62 -11.96
N TYR A 113 -7.17 -7.21 -11.02
CA TYR A 113 -7.39 -8.56 -10.49
C TYR A 113 -7.61 -8.48 -8.98
N PRO A 114 -8.88 -8.50 -8.50
CA PRO A 114 -9.17 -8.43 -7.06
C PRO A 114 -8.39 -9.51 -6.31
N TYR A 115 -7.67 -9.11 -5.26
CA TYR A 115 -6.81 -10.02 -4.52
C TYR A 115 -7.39 -10.36 -3.15
N GLN A 116 -7.53 -9.36 -2.28
CA GLN A 116 -7.91 -9.54 -0.89
C GLN A 116 -8.69 -8.33 -0.38
N GLU A 117 -9.72 -8.57 0.44
CA GLU A 117 -10.35 -7.52 1.24
C GLU A 117 -9.47 -7.18 2.44
N GLU A 118 -9.24 -5.89 2.68
CA GLU A 118 -8.61 -5.36 3.88
C GLU A 118 -9.61 -4.52 4.67
N GLU A 119 -9.41 -4.44 5.99
CA GLU A 119 -10.23 -3.63 6.89
C GLU A 119 -9.32 -2.74 7.75
N ILE A 120 -9.53 -1.43 7.71
CA ILE A 120 -8.86 -0.50 8.63
C ILE A 120 -9.58 -0.54 9.97
N VAL A 121 -8.81 -0.74 11.01
CA VAL A 121 -9.24 -0.65 12.40
C VAL A 121 -8.43 0.40 13.15
N LEU A 122 -9.00 0.94 14.24
CA LEU A 122 -8.25 1.72 15.23
C LEU A 122 -7.81 0.78 16.34
N LEU A 123 -6.51 0.70 16.56
CA LEU A 123 -5.89 -0.07 17.64
C LEU A 123 -5.62 0.82 18.85
N LEU A 124 -5.91 0.30 20.03
CA LEU A 124 -5.60 0.91 21.32
C LEU A 124 -4.98 -0.11 22.25
N SER A 125 -3.90 0.25 22.96
CA SER A 125 -3.39 -0.64 24.01
C SER A 125 -4.40 -0.74 25.17
N ALA A 126 -4.36 -1.87 25.89
CA ALA A 126 -5.23 -2.07 27.05
C ALA A 126 -5.10 -0.94 28.07
N ASP A 127 -3.87 -0.47 28.32
CA ASP A 127 -3.61 0.65 29.24
C ASP A 127 -4.21 1.97 28.76
N LEU A 128 -4.16 2.25 27.46
CA LEU A 128 -4.77 3.44 26.87
C LEU A 128 -6.30 3.34 26.95
N TYR A 129 -6.87 2.20 26.60
CA TYR A 129 -8.31 1.92 26.65
C TYR A 129 -8.86 2.13 28.07
N GLN A 130 -8.18 1.64 29.11
CA GLN A 130 -8.63 1.80 30.50
C GLN A 130 -8.61 3.26 30.97
N ARG A 131 -7.74 4.11 30.43
CA ARG A 131 -7.65 5.52 30.76
C ARG A 131 -8.67 6.41 30.03
N LEU A 132 -9.38 5.89 29.05
CA LEU A 132 -10.40 6.63 28.33
C LEU A 132 -11.60 6.96 29.24
N PRO A 133 -12.21 8.14 29.08
CA PRO A 133 -13.42 8.50 29.85
C PRO A 133 -14.61 7.61 29.48
N GLY A 134 -15.66 7.67 30.30
CA GLY A 134 -16.88 6.88 30.15
C GLY A 134 -16.87 5.59 30.97
N THR A 135 -18.02 4.93 30.98
CA THR A 135 -18.20 3.64 31.66
C THR A 135 -17.60 2.50 30.83
N GLU A 136 -17.28 1.38 31.47
CA GLU A 136 -16.81 0.17 30.78
C GLU A 136 -17.86 -0.33 29.77
N GLU A 137 -19.14 -0.19 30.08
CA GLU A 137 -20.22 -0.59 29.18
C GLU A 137 -20.25 0.24 27.89
N GLU A 138 -20.04 1.57 27.98
CA GLU A 138 -19.97 2.46 26.83
C GLU A 138 -18.75 2.15 25.97
N ARG A 139 -17.58 1.96 26.58
CA ARG A 139 -16.35 1.62 25.87
C ARG A 139 -16.44 0.25 25.21
N SER A 140 -16.99 -0.75 25.90
CA SER A 140 -17.16 -2.11 25.39
C SER A 140 -18.13 -2.20 24.19
N ARG A 141 -19.16 -1.35 24.20
CA ARG A 141 -20.15 -1.30 23.10
C ARG A 141 -19.51 -0.95 21.77
N VAL A 142 -18.53 -0.03 21.73
CA VAL A 142 -17.87 0.35 20.47
C VAL A 142 -16.93 -0.71 19.93
N LEU A 143 -16.53 -1.69 20.75
CA LEU A 143 -15.71 -2.81 20.29
C LEU A 143 -16.57 -3.92 19.65
N SER A 144 -17.89 -3.96 19.91
CA SER A 144 -18.77 -5.06 19.51
C SER A 144 -19.31 -4.95 18.08
N ALA A 145 -19.29 -3.74 17.48
CA ALA A 145 -19.80 -3.52 16.12
C ALA A 145 -19.02 -2.39 15.42
N PRO A 146 -18.97 -2.40 14.06
CA PRO A 146 -18.33 -1.31 13.31
C PRO A 146 -19.01 0.04 13.57
N GLN A 147 -18.20 1.06 13.81
CA GLN A 147 -18.64 2.42 14.09
C GLN A 147 -18.80 3.21 12.78
N LYS A 148 -19.78 4.13 12.73
CA LYS A 148 -19.95 5.08 11.63
C LYS A 148 -19.10 6.32 11.85
N GLU A 149 -18.98 6.74 13.11
CA GLU A 149 -18.30 7.94 13.53
C GLU A 149 -17.24 7.61 14.58
N LEU A 150 -16.31 8.53 14.79
CA LEU A 150 -15.30 8.39 15.82
C LEU A 150 -15.94 8.57 17.21
N PRO A 151 -15.79 7.60 18.14
CA PRO A 151 -16.37 7.74 19.48
C PRO A 151 -15.84 8.98 20.22
N VAL A 152 -16.74 9.76 20.81
CA VAL A 152 -16.44 11.05 21.49
C VAL A 152 -15.37 10.90 22.58
N PHE A 153 -15.36 9.78 23.32
CA PHE A 153 -14.36 9.57 24.37
C PHE A 153 -12.91 9.51 23.84
N LEU A 154 -12.71 9.34 22.51
CA LEU A 154 -11.40 9.38 21.89
C LEU A 154 -10.82 10.80 21.72
N GLU A 155 -11.60 11.87 21.97
CA GLU A 155 -11.10 13.25 21.96
C GLU A 155 -9.96 13.48 22.98
N THR A 156 -9.94 12.69 24.05
CA THR A 156 -8.88 12.73 25.06
C THR A 156 -7.67 11.88 24.71
N CYS A 157 -7.74 11.13 23.63
CA CYS A 157 -6.70 10.20 23.21
C CYS A 157 -5.60 10.90 22.39
N ASP A 158 -4.38 10.45 22.57
CA ASP A 158 -3.32 10.76 21.62
C ASP A 158 -3.37 9.78 20.44
N PHE A 159 -3.02 10.26 19.25
CA PHE A 159 -3.04 9.48 18.04
C PHE A 159 -1.66 9.33 17.42
N LEU A 160 -1.46 8.18 16.79
CA LEU A 160 -0.34 7.90 15.92
C LEU A 160 -0.86 7.93 14.47
N LEU A 161 -0.30 8.75 13.61
CA LEU A 161 -0.84 8.97 12.28
C LEU A 161 0.14 8.56 11.19
N ASN A 162 -0.39 8.04 10.12
CA ASN A 162 0.30 7.89 8.85
C ASN A 162 0.17 9.18 8.02
N SER A 163 1.01 9.31 6.99
CA SER A 163 0.90 10.43 6.04
C SER A 163 -0.46 10.46 5.32
N GLU A 164 -0.79 11.58 4.69
CA GLU A 164 -2.01 11.73 3.88
C GLU A 164 -2.05 10.80 2.65
N GLY A 165 -0.90 10.36 2.17
CA GLY A 165 -0.80 9.40 1.07
C GLY A 165 -1.18 7.96 1.45
N ASP A 166 -1.27 7.66 2.74
CA ASP A 166 -1.65 6.35 3.26
C ASP A 166 -3.18 6.19 3.35
N ILE A 167 -3.68 4.97 3.12
CA ILE A 167 -5.13 4.69 3.10
C ILE A 167 -5.73 4.84 4.51
N ALA A 168 -5.06 4.32 5.54
CA ALA A 168 -5.51 4.43 6.92
C ALA A 168 -5.39 5.88 7.43
N GLY A 169 -4.34 6.59 7.02
CA GLY A 169 -4.17 8.02 7.30
C GLY A 169 -5.28 8.88 6.70
N ARG A 170 -5.77 8.57 5.50
CA ARG A 170 -6.91 9.27 4.88
C ARG A 170 -8.22 9.00 5.62
N LEU A 171 -8.49 7.74 5.98
CA LEU A 171 -9.69 7.40 6.77
C LEU A 171 -9.66 8.09 8.14
N ALA A 172 -8.53 8.07 8.84
CA ALA A 172 -8.37 8.77 10.13
C ALA A 172 -8.72 10.25 10.02
N ARG A 173 -8.13 10.96 9.06
CA ARG A 173 -8.38 12.39 8.84
C ARG A 173 -9.82 12.68 8.41
N LYS A 174 -10.46 11.79 7.66
CA LYS A 174 -11.89 11.89 7.34
C LYS A 174 -12.72 11.83 8.61
N LEU A 175 -12.52 10.81 9.44
CA LEU A 175 -13.25 10.62 10.70
C LEU A 175 -13.05 11.78 11.68
N PHE A 176 -11.84 12.35 11.79
CA PHE A 176 -11.59 13.54 12.62
C PHE A 176 -12.38 14.76 12.12
N ARG A 177 -12.42 15.00 10.81
CA ARG A 177 -13.22 16.11 10.24
C ARG A 177 -14.71 15.93 10.49
N GLU A 178 -15.23 14.72 10.34
CA GLU A 178 -16.65 14.41 10.55
C GLU A 178 -17.03 14.54 12.03
N ALA A 179 -16.16 14.13 12.94
CA ALA A 179 -16.32 14.33 14.38
C ALA A 179 -16.08 15.77 14.84
N SER A 180 -15.60 16.65 13.94
CA SER A 180 -15.33 18.07 14.23
C SER A 180 -14.33 18.31 15.36
N PHE A 181 -13.37 17.42 15.57
CA PHE A 181 -12.27 17.65 16.52
C PHE A 181 -10.88 17.50 15.89
N ALA A 182 -9.92 18.23 16.43
CA ALA A 182 -8.51 18.14 16.06
C ALA A 182 -7.81 17.08 16.92
N PRO A 183 -7.20 16.03 16.31
CA PRO A 183 -6.51 15.01 17.08
C PRO A 183 -5.24 15.57 17.71
N ARG A 184 -4.92 15.11 18.93
CA ARG A 184 -3.58 15.29 19.50
C ARG A 184 -2.68 14.23 18.89
N VAL A 185 -1.70 14.65 18.08
CA VAL A 185 -0.80 13.74 17.37
C VAL A 185 0.47 13.57 18.19
N ALA A 186 0.69 12.35 18.73
CA ALA A 186 1.89 12.02 19.50
C ALA A 186 3.08 11.68 18.59
N ALA A 187 2.83 11.05 17.41
CA ALA A 187 3.86 10.76 16.42
C ALA A 187 3.25 10.57 15.03
N GLU A 188 4.05 10.85 14.00
CA GLU A 188 3.74 10.56 12.59
C GLU A 188 4.86 9.74 11.96
N SER A 189 4.50 8.72 11.18
CA SER A 189 5.46 7.92 10.41
C SER A 189 4.75 7.10 9.33
N GLU A 190 5.46 6.82 8.23
CA GLU A 190 5.02 5.88 7.20
C GLU A 190 5.35 4.42 7.55
N HIS A 191 6.17 4.19 8.58
CA HIS A 191 6.58 2.86 9.00
C HIS A 191 5.58 2.21 9.95
N MET A 192 4.69 1.38 9.42
CA MET A 192 3.64 0.68 10.17
C MET A 192 4.20 -0.11 11.37
N ALA A 193 5.31 -0.83 11.19
CA ALA A 193 5.92 -1.62 12.27
C ALA A 193 6.36 -0.77 13.47
N THR A 194 6.85 0.45 13.23
CA THR A 194 7.20 1.40 14.29
C THR A 194 5.95 1.89 15.02
N MET A 195 4.92 2.25 14.25
CA MET A 195 3.65 2.77 14.80
C MET A 195 2.92 1.72 15.62
N LEU A 196 2.90 0.47 15.18
CA LEU A 196 2.35 -0.67 15.96
C LEU A 196 3.05 -0.85 17.31
N ARG A 197 4.39 -0.76 17.34
CA ARG A 197 5.17 -0.88 18.58
C ARG A 197 4.94 0.31 19.54
N LEU A 198 4.74 1.53 19.01
CA LEU A 198 4.38 2.68 19.82
C LEU A 198 2.96 2.57 20.37
N CYS A 199 2.01 2.08 19.57
CA CYS A 199 0.64 1.79 20.01
C CYS A 199 0.60 0.75 21.13
N LEU A 200 1.34 -0.35 21.02
CA LEU A 200 1.48 -1.37 22.06
C LEU A 200 2.01 -0.80 23.38
N ARG A 201 2.86 0.24 23.33
CA ARG A 201 3.39 0.93 24.50
C ARG A 201 2.45 2.01 25.05
N GLY A 202 1.27 2.17 24.45
CA GLY A 202 0.26 3.12 24.91
C GLY A 202 0.55 4.59 24.58
N LEU A 203 1.42 4.86 23.58
CA LEU A 203 1.74 6.24 23.19
C LEU A 203 0.55 6.93 22.51
N GLY A 204 -0.30 6.17 21.82
CA GLY A 204 -1.47 6.68 21.14
C GLY A 204 -2.26 5.60 20.43
N ALA A 205 -3.47 5.93 19.97
CA ALA A 205 -4.30 5.08 19.13
C ALA A 205 -3.81 5.14 17.68
N TYR A 206 -3.88 4.00 16.96
CA TYR A 206 -3.29 3.86 15.63
C TYR A 206 -4.25 3.24 14.62
N PHE A 207 -4.51 3.93 13.50
CA PHE A 207 -5.29 3.40 12.38
C PHE A 207 -4.41 2.58 11.46
N CYS A 208 -4.79 1.33 11.18
CA CYS A 208 -4.05 0.47 10.27
C CYS A 208 -4.91 -0.67 9.70
N PRO A 209 -4.50 -1.31 8.59
CA PRO A 209 -5.12 -2.55 8.13
C PRO A 209 -4.93 -3.67 9.14
N LYS A 210 -6.04 -4.28 9.56
CA LYS A 210 -6.10 -5.33 10.59
C LYS A 210 -5.23 -6.53 10.25
N ASN A 211 -5.38 -7.07 9.04
CA ASN A 211 -4.64 -8.23 8.56
C ASN A 211 -3.12 -8.02 8.57
N LEU A 212 -2.65 -6.81 8.25
CA LEU A 212 -1.24 -6.47 8.28
C LEU A 212 -0.72 -6.37 9.73
N ALA A 213 -1.52 -5.76 10.62
CA ALA A 213 -1.16 -5.69 12.04
C ALA A 213 -1.07 -7.10 12.67
N GLU A 214 -2.03 -7.98 12.37
CA GLU A 214 -2.05 -9.38 12.83
C GLU A 214 -0.84 -10.19 12.32
N ALA A 215 -0.37 -9.91 11.11
CA ALA A 215 0.82 -10.57 10.55
C ALA A 215 2.14 -10.01 11.10
N MET A 216 2.19 -8.72 11.45
CA MET A 216 3.41 -8.05 11.93
C MET A 216 3.64 -8.19 13.43
N LEU A 217 2.60 -8.48 14.21
CA LEU A 217 2.66 -8.62 15.65
C LEU A 217 2.56 -10.10 16.07
N ALA A 218 3.21 -10.44 17.17
CA ALA A 218 2.99 -11.74 17.79
C ALA A 218 1.54 -11.83 18.30
N PRO A 219 0.90 -13.03 18.28
CA PRO A 219 -0.45 -13.19 18.80
C PRO A 219 -0.65 -12.69 20.23
N SER A 220 0.37 -12.85 21.08
CA SER A 220 0.37 -12.34 22.45
C SER A 220 0.37 -10.81 22.54
N ASP A 221 0.88 -10.11 21.53
CA ASP A 221 0.87 -8.66 21.49
C ASP A 221 -0.44 -8.13 20.90
N MET A 222 -1.01 -8.82 19.90
CA MET A 222 -2.36 -8.50 19.40
C MET A 222 -3.43 -8.61 20.49
N GLN A 223 -3.32 -9.59 21.41
CA GLN A 223 -4.23 -9.75 22.55
C GLN A 223 -4.20 -8.59 23.55
N LYS A 224 -3.12 -7.77 23.54
CA LYS A 224 -3.01 -6.55 24.37
C LYS A 224 -3.66 -5.31 23.73
N LEU A 225 -4.20 -5.45 22.53
CA LEU A 225 -4.79 -4.36 21.76
C LEU A 225 -6.30 -4.53 21.65
N HIS A 226 -7.04 -3.47 21.97
CA HIS A 226 -8.44 -3.35 21.59
C HIS A 226 -8.54 -2.84 20.15
N GLN A 227 -9.58 -3.30 19.44
CA GLN A 227 -9.80 -2.97 18.04
C GLN A 227 -11.17 -2.33 17.87
N ILE A 228 -11.22 -1.14 17.29
CA ILE A 228 -12.46 -0.48 16.88
C ILE A 228 -12.52 -0.53 15.36
N ALA A 229 -13.53 -1.22 14.82
CA ALA A 229 -13.80 -1.27 13.40
C ALA A 229 -14.68 -0.09 12.96
N PHE A 230 -14.61 0.27 11.68
CA PHE A 230 -15.43 1.32 11.07
C PHE A 230 -16.18 0.79 9.85
N THR A 231 -17.41 1.30 9.62
CA THR A 231 -18.23 0.86 8.49
C THR A 231 -17.58 1.14 7.13
N GLU A 232 -16.79 2.20 7.05
CA GLU A 232 -16.03 2.56 5.84
C GLU A 232 -14.60 2.02 5.85
N GLY A 233 -14.25 1.18 6.82
CA GLY A 233 -12.89 0.62 6.95
C GLY A 233 -12.54 -0.44 5.90
N LYS A 234 -13.55 -1.07 5.28
CA LYS A 234 -13.35 -2.17 4.32
C LYS A 234 -13.07 -1.68 2.92
N TYR A 235 -12.12 -2.32 2.25
CA TYR A 235 -11.77 -2.06 0.86
C TYR A 235 -11.06 -3.25 0.22
N MET A 236 -11.14 -3.33 -1.12
CA MET A 236 -10.45 -4.34 -1.90
C MET A 236 -9.07 -3.85 -2.32
N ILE A 237 -8.05 -4.68 -2.15
CA ILE A 237 -6.78 -4.52 -2.86
C ILE A 237 -6.73 -5.46 -4.05
N SER A 238 -6.14 -4.99 -5.14
CA SER A 238 -6.08 -5.74 -6.39
C SER A 238 -4.68 -5.67 -6.98
N PHE A 239 -4.30 -6.73 -7.68
CA PHE A 239 -3.21 -6.62 -8.63
C PHE A 239 -3.68 -5.83 -9.85
N ALA A 240 -2.78 -5.04 -10.42
CA ALA A 240 -3.02 -4.25 -11.61
C ALA A 240 -1.84 -4.36 -12.57
N CYS A 241 -2.10 -4.46 -13.85
CA CYS A 241 -1.09 -4.38 -14.91
C CYS A 241 -1.71 -3.80 -16.19
N HIS A 242 -0.86 -3.26 -17.08
CA HIS A 242 -1.33 -2.75 -18.35
C HIS A 242 -1.99 -3.82 -19.22
N GLU A 243 -3.07 -3.43 -19.89
CA GLU A 243 -3.64 -4.16 -21.01
C GLU A 243 -2.73 -3.96 -22.22
N SER A 244 -2.00 -4.98 -22.60
CA SER A 244 -1.25 -4.98 -23.86
C SER A 244 -1.61 -6.20 -24.68
N SER A 245 -1.60 -6.04 -26.02
CA SER A 245 -1.77 -7.17 -26.96
C SER A 245 -0.67 -8.24 -26.80
N HIS A 246 0.45 -7.87 -26.18
CA HIS A 246 1.59 -8.73 -25.88
C HIS A 246 1.99 -8.55 -24.42
N ARG A 247 1.11 -9.02 -23.51
CA ARG A 247 1.46 -9.09 -22.09
C ARG A 247 2.53 -10.17 -21.91
N TRP A 248 3.62 -9.80 -21.24
CA TRP A 248 4.67 -10.75 -20.90
C TRP A 248 4.12 -11.90 -20.06
N SER A 249 4.33 -13.14 -20.52
CA SER A 249 3.78 -14.36 -19.92
C SER A 249 4.10 -14.49 -18.41
N MET A 250 5.22 -13.93 -17.96
CA MET A 250 5.61 -13.97 -16.54
C MET A 250 4.67 -13.19 -15.63
N ILE A 251 4.03 -12.11 -16.12
CA ILE A 251 2.99 -11.39 -15.38
C ILE A 251 1.78 -12.30 -15.16
N GLU A 252 1.32 -12.98 -16.22
CA GLU A 252 0.19 -13.92 -16.12
C GLU A 252 0.52 -15.11 -15.21
N ASN A 253 1.74 -15.63 -15.31
CA ASN A 253 2.20 -16.72 -14.47
C ASN A 253 2.28 -16.32 -13.00
N PHE A 254 2.70 -15.08 -12.71
CA PHE A 254 2.65 -14.55 -11.34
C PHE A 254 1.21 -14.42 -10.83
N LEU A 255 0.31 -13.87 -11.65
CA LEU A 255 -1.11 -13.75 -11.31
C LEU A 255 -1.76 -15.13 -11.05
N LYS A 256 -1.45 -16.14 -11.85
CA LYS A 256 -1.91 -17.54 -11.60
C LYS A 256 -1.42 -18.08 -10.26
N ILE A 257 -0.17 -17.79 -9.88
CA ILE A 257 0.38 -18.18 -8.57
C ILE A 257 -0.35 -17.44 -7.44
N ALA A 258 -0.72 -16.18 -7.68
CA ALA A 258 -1.55 -15.40 -6.75
C ALA A 258 -3.04 -15.81 -6.75
N GLY A 259 -3.43 -16.85 -7.51
CA GLY A 259 -4.80 -17.34 -7.58
C GLY A 259 -5.73 -16.50 -8.46
N LYS A 260 -5.19 -15.82 -9.48
CA LYS A 260 -5.93 -14.89 -10.36
C LYS A 260 -5.85 -15.30 -11.83
#